data_3cc4e7da9ff7016bde31e01486c43b57
#
_entry.id   3cc4e7da9ff7016bde31e01486c43b57
#
_cell.length_a   1.000
_cell.length_b   1.000
_cell.length_c   1.000
_cell.angle_alpha   90.00
_cell.angle_beta   90.00
_cell.angle_gamma   90.00
#
_symmetry.space_group_name_H-M   'P 1'
#
loop_
_entity.id
_entity.type
_entity.pdbx_description
1 polymer ?
#
loop_
_entity_poly.entity_id
_entity_poly.type
_entity_poly.pdbx_seq_one_letter_code
_entity_poly.pdbx_strand_id
1 'polypeptide(L)'
;MIILLEEIMELIPHRKPFLFIDSCEIIKSGEEGIGKRIFLEDEYFFKGHFPNMPIVPGVILIESMAQTAGIVVSKKYENYEDKSVLFMSVSKAKFRKPVYPNEKIYFHVKFLNSVKSVYKFSGEAFKDNVKVCESEFSAMITYK
;
A
#
# COMPACT_ATOMS: atom_id res chain seq x y z
N MET A 1 10.97 -10.12 8.48
CA MET A 1 11.17 -10.70 7.13
C MET A 1 10.91 -9.62 6.09
N ILE A 2 11.85 -9.44 5.18
CA ILE A 2 11.72 -8.44 4.11
C ILE A 2 11.37 -9.12 2.80
N ILE A 3 10.30 -8.64 2.17
CA ILE A 3 9.79 -9.13 0.89
C ILE A 3 10.22 -8.14 -0.20
N LEU A 4 10.91 -8.63 -1.22
CA LEU A 4 11.37 -7.81 -2.33
C LEU A 4 10.39 -7.86 -3.50
N LEU A 5 10.61 -7.01 -4.51
CA LEU A 5 9.65 -6.80 -5.59
C LEU A 5 9.20 -8.08 -6.30
N GLU A 6 10.11 -8.99 -6.58
CA GLU A 6 9.76 -10.24 -7.27
C GLU A 6 8.74 -11.06 -6.48
N GLU A 7 8.93 -11.17 -5.18
CA GLU A 7 8.01 -11.89 -4.31
C GLU A 7 6.70 -11.13 -4.15
N ILE A 8 6.75 -9.79 -4.08
CA ILE A 8 5.55 -8.95 -4.04
C ILE A 8 4.65 -9.26 -5.24
N MET A 9 5.25 -9.40 -6.42
CA MET A 9 4.50 -9.70 -7.65
C MET A 9 3.86 -11.09 -7.63
N GLU A 10 4.35 -12.00 -6.80
CA GLU A 10 3.71 -13.29 -6.58
C GLU A 10 2.55 -13.20 -5.59
N LEU A 11 2.60 -12.22 -4.68
CA LEU A 11 1.63 -12.09 -3.60
C LEU A 11 0.43 -11.24 -3.96
N ILE A 12 0.59 -10.21 -4.81
CA ILE A 12 -0.51 -9.34 -5.23
C ILE A 12 -0.54 -9.24 -6.76
N PRO A 13 -1.73 -9.00 -7.36
CA PRO A 13 -1.87 -9.01 -8.81
C PRO A 13 -1.43 -7.73 -9.49
N HIS A 14 -1.19 -6.67 -8.74
CA HIS A 14 -0.83 -5.35 -9.26
C HIS A 14 0.46 -5.39 -10.08
N ARG A 15 0.54 -4.59 -11.14
CA ARG A 15 1.71 -4.49 -12.02
C ARG A 15 1.93 -3.04 -12.40
N LYS A 16 3.16 -2.71 -12.80
CA LYS A 16 3.45 -1.38 -13.33
C LYS A 16 2.49 -1.04 -14.46
N PRO A 17 1.98 0.18 -14.54
CA PRO A 17 2.36 1.35 -13.74
C PRO A 17 1.54 1.53 -12.45
N PHE A 18 0.84 0.52 -11.97
CA PHE A 18 -0.03 0.61 -10.79
C PHE A 18 0.42 -0.29 -9.64
N LEU A 19 1.69 -0.61 -9.56
CA LEU A 19 2.31 -1.31 -8.43
C LEU A 19 3.15 -0.28 -7.67
N PHE A 20 2.76 0.02 -6.43
CA PHE A 20 3.29 1.15 -5.67
C PHE A 20 4.06 0.74 -4.41
N ILE A 21 4.58 -0.48 -4.37
CA ILE A 21 5.40 -0.95 -3.24
C ILE A 21 6.70 -1.53 -3.79
N ASP A 22 7.83 -1.01 -3.31
CA ASP A 22 9.15 -1.48 -3.74
C ASP A 22 9.62 -2.67 -2.90
N SER A 23 9.31 -2.65 -1.61
CA SER A 23 9.63 -3.74 -0.68
C SER A 23 8.65 -3.67 0.49
N CYS A 24 8.57 -4.76 1.24
CA CYS A 24 7.66 -4.83 2.38
C CYS A 24 8.29 -5.64 3.50
N GLU A 25 8.27 -5.10 4.71
CA GLU A 25 8.68 -5.82 5.90
C GLU A 25 7.44 -6.42 6.55
N ILE A 26 7.41 -7.75 6.69
CA ILE A 26 6.35 -8.44 7.41
C ILE A 26 6.74 -8.48 8.88
N ILE A 27 5.99 -7.77 9.72
CA ILE A 27 6.18 -7.77 11.16
C ILE A 27 5.46 -8.95 11.77
N LYS A 28 4.19 -9.14 11.38
CA LYS A 28 3.40 -10.29 11.81
C LYS A 28 2.52 -10.73 10.65
N SER A 29 2.71 -11.97 10.20
CA SER A 29 2.03 -12.51 9.03
C SER A 29 0.50 -12.39 9.17
N GLY A 30 -0.13 -11.79 8.18
CA GLY A 30 -1.57 -11.57 8.15
C GLY A 30 -2.05 -10.39 8.99
N GLU A 31 -1.20 -9.75 9.78
CA GLU A 31 -1.63 -8.74 10.75
C GLU A 31 -0.92 -7.40 10.65
N GLU A 32 0.39 -7.39 10.40
CA GLU A 32 1.14 -6.14 10.44
C GLU A 32 2.33 -6.16 9.48
N GLY A 33 2.53 -5.07 8.77
CA GLY A 33 3.67 -4.91 7.87
C GLY A 33 3.93 -3.46 7.53
N ILE A 34 5.10 -3.22 6.94
CA ILE A 34 5.54 -1.89 6.52
C ILE A 34 5.99 -1.98 5.06
N GLY A 35 5.22 -1.37 4.17
CA GLY A 35 5.59 -1.21 2.78
C GLY A 35 6.50 -0.01 2.60
N LYS A 36 7.40 -0.09 1.63
CA LYS A 36 8.33 0.99 1.32
C LYS A 36 8.20 1.35 -0.15
N ARG A 37 8.21 2.66 -0.43
CA ARG A 37 8.12 3.14 -1.81
C ARG A 37 8.87 4.46 -1.98
N ILE A 38 9.58 4.58 -3.10
CA ILE A 38 10.11 5.85 -3.59
C ILE A 38 9.41 6.12 -4.92
N PHE A 39 8.61 7.21 -4.98
CA PHE A 39 7.95 7.60 -6.22
C PHE A 39 8.93 8.40 -7.06
N LEU A 40 9.22 7.92 -8.28
CA LEU A 40 10.21 8.54 -9.15
C LEU A 40 9.59 9.66 -9.98
N GLU A 41 10.43 10.61 -10.43
CA GLU A 41 9.97 11.80 -11.17
C GLU A 41 9.22 11.47 -12.46
N ASP A 42 9.53 10.34 -13.09
CA ASP A 42 8.95 9.94 -14.37
C ASP A 42 7.65 9.17 -14.27
N GLU A 43 7.10 9.03 -13.06
CA GLU A 43 5.82 8.33 -12.92
C GLU A 43 4.69 9.14 -13.55
N TYR A 44 3.78 8.42 -14.22
CA TYR A 44 2.80 9.02 -15.14
C TYR A 44 1.91 10.10 -14.51
N PHE A 45 1.55 9.96 -13.21
CA PHE A 45 0.62 10.89 -12.58
C PHE A 45 1.22 12.27 -12.29
N PHE A 46 2.56 12.39 -12.25
CA PHE A 46 3.19 13.68 -11.97
C PHE A 46 3.00 14.70 -13.08
N LYS A 47 2.77 14.25 -14.31
CA LYS A 47 2.56 15.16 -15.44
C LYS A 47 1.33 16.04 -15.27
N GLY A 48 0.29 15.50 -14.64
CA GLY A 48 -0.95 16.21 -14.41
C GLY A 48 -1.17 16.67 -12.98
N HIS A 49 -0.36 16.22 -12.04
CA HIS A 49 -0.60 16.45 -10.61
C HIS A 49 0.67 16.89 -9.89
N PHE A 50 1.22 18.06 -10.10
CA PHE A 50 0.76 19.12 -11.01
C PHE A 50 1.91 19.52 -11.93
N PRO A 51 1.68 20.10 -13.12
CA PRO A 51 2.74 20.35 -14.12
C PRO A 51 3.99 21.10 -13.59
N ASN A 52 3.79 22.07 -12.70
CA ASN A 52 4.90 22.86 -12.16
C ASN A 52 5.23 22.53 -10.70
N MET A 53 4.52 21.59 -10.11
CA MET A 53 4.76 21.15 -8.72
C MET A 53 4.28 19.71 -8.57
N PRO A 54 5.14 18.74 -8.89
CA PRO A 54 4.74 17.33 -8.81
C PRO A 54 4.54 16.90 -7.36
N ILE A 55 3.38 16.35 -7.08
CA ILE A 55 2.98 15.85 -5.75
C ILE A 55 2.32 14.49 -5.98
N VAL A 56 2.63 13.53 -5.14
CA VAL A 56 1.97 12.22 -5.20
C VAL A 56 0.49 12.40 -4.83
N PRO A 57 -0.45 12.01 -5.71
CA PRO A 57 -1.87 12.11 -5.37
C PRO A 57 -2.17 11.36 -4.08
N GLY A 58 -2.95 11.99 -3.18
CA GLY A 58 -3.27 11.37 -1.89
C GLY A 58 -3.91 10.00 -2.05
N VAL A 59 -4.76 9.81 -3.06
CA VAL A 59 -5.40 8.53 -3.31
C VAL A 59 -4.39 7.42 -3.66
N ILE A 60 -3.25 7.77 -4.25
CA ILE A 60 -2.16 6.82 -4.52
C ILE A 60 -1.50 6.37 -3.22
N LEU A 61 -1.40 7.26 -2.22
CA LEU A 61 -0.87 6.89 -0.91
C LEU A 61 -1.80 5.87 -0.23
N ILE A 62 -3.11 6.07 -0.33
CA ILE A 62 -4.09 5.12 0.23
C ILE A 62 -4.05 3.81 -0.55
N GLU A 63 -3.93 3.86 -1.86
CA GLU A 63 -3.75 2.65 -2.69
C GLU A 63 -2.50 1.88 -2.26
N SER A 64 -1.40 2.58 -1.98
CA SER A 64 -0.15 1.97 -1.51
C SER A 64 -0.33 1.26 -0.17
N MET A 65 -1.15 1.84 0.73
CA MET A 65 -1.50 1.18 1.99
C MET A 65 -2.28 -0.12 1.74
N ALA A 66 -3.23 -0.09 0.80
CA ALA A 66 -4.03 -1.27 0.47
C ALA A 66 -3.16 -2.36 -0.17
N GLN A 67 -2.21 -1.99 -1.01
CA GLN A 67 -1.27 -2.95 -1.59
C GLN A 67 -0.39 -3.57 -0.50
N THR A 68 0.07 -2.77 0.45
CA THR A 68 0.84 -3.26 1.60
C THR A 68 0.00 -4.26 2.40
N ALA A 69 -1.26 -3.94 2.68
CA ALA A 69 -2.16 -4.85 3.39
C ALA A 69 -2.39 -6.14 2.59
N GLY A 70 -2.54 -6.03 1.28
CA GLY A 70 -2.67 -7.19 0.39
C GLY A 70 -1.46 -8.11 0.49
N ILE A 71 -0.25 -7.55 0.53
CA ILE A 71 0.99 -8.31 0.70
C ILE A 71 0.98 -9.04 2.06
N VAL A 72 0.63 -8.32 3.13
CA VAL A 72 0.60 -8.85 4.50
C VAL A 72 -0.36 -10.04 4.61
N VAL A 73 -1.57 -9.90 4.08
CA VAL A 73 -2.57 -10.98 4.12
C VAL A 73 -2.15 -12.14 3.22
N SER A 74 -1.71 -11.84 1.99
CA SER A 74 -1.36 -12.87 1.02
C SER A 74 -0.15 -13.68 1.44
N LYS A 75 0.75 -13.11 2.24
CA LYS A 75 1.90 -13.85 2.78
C LYS A 75 1.44 -15.00 3.69
N LYS A 76 0.32 -14.85 4.35
CA LYS A 76 -0.28 -15.92 5.16
C LYS A 76 -0.85 -17.03 4.27
N TYR A 77 -1.23 -16.72 3.02
CA TYR A 77 -1.87 -17.64 2.09
C TYR A 77 -1.07 -17.77 0.79
N GLU A 78 0.25 -17.82 0.89
CA GLU A 78 1.15 -17.78 -0.27
C GLU A 78 1.06 -18.99 -1.18
N ASN A 79 0.45 -20.10 -0.73
CA ASN A 79 0.28 -21.30 -1.54
C ASN A 79 -0.86 -21.19 -2.57
N TYR A 80 -1.63 -20.13 -2.52
CA TYR A 80 -2.73 -19.91 -3.46
C TYR A 80 -2.24 -19.06 -4.64
N GLU A 81 -2.71 -19.39 -5.85
CA GLU A 81 -2.20 -18.77 -7.08
C GLU A 81 -2.92 -17.49 -7.46
N ASP A 82 -4.25 -17.52 -7.49
CA ASP A 82 -5.04 -16.37 -7.94
C ASP A 82 -5.43 -15.50 -6.77
N LYS A 83 -4.87 -14.30 -6.72
CA LYS A 83 -5.13 -13.34 -5.65
C LYS A 83 -5.73 -12.08 -6.22
N SER A 84 -6.63 -11.46 -5.46
CA SER A 84 -7.19 -10.17 -5.83
C SER A 84 -7.29 -9.28 -4.59
N VAL A 85 -7.18 -7.97 -4.80
CA VAL A 85 -7.29 -6.97 -3.73
C VAL A 85 -8.20 -5.87 -4.27
N LEU A 86 -9.41 -5.78 -3.73
CA LEU A 86 -10.41 -4.81 -4.17
C LEU A 86 -10.86 -3.96 -2.99
N PHE A 87 -10.75 -2.64 -3.12
CA PHE A 87 -11.27 -1.74 -2.10
C PHE A 87 -12.77 -1.94 -1.90
N MET A 88 -13.19 -1.97 -0.63
CA MET A 88 -14.58 -1.99 -0.23
C MET A 88 -14.99 -0.69 0.44
N SER A 89 -14.10 -0.10 1.25
CA SER A 89 -14.38 1.16 1.92
C SER A 89 -13.08 1.88 2.29
N VAL A 90 -13.16 3.20 2.38
CA VAL A 90 -12.08 4.05 2.88
C VAL A 90 -12.73 5.03 3.84
N SER A 91 -12.18 5.14 5.04
CA SER A 91 -12.70 6.06 6.06
C SER A 91 -11.56 6.71 6.82
N LYS A 92 -11.88 7.81 7.50
CA LYS A 92 -10.93 8.55 8.34
C LYS A 92 -9.64 8.90 7.61
N ALA A 93 -9.75 9.19 6.30
CA ALA A 93 -8.60 9.55 5.49
C ALA A 93 -8.17 10.98 5.79
N LYS A 94 -6.91 11.18 6.13
CA LYS A 94 -6.33 12.49 6.40
C LYS A 94 -5.01 12.63 5.67
N PHE A 95 -4.89 13.69 4.89
CA PHE A 95 -3.69 14.02 4.13
C PHE A 95 -3.02 15.19 4.82
N ARG A 96 -1.94 14.90 5.55
CA ARG A 96 -1.33 15.89 6.46
C ARG A 96 -0.22 16.69 5.82
N LYS A 97 0.57 16.06 4.94
CA LYS A 97 1.70 16.70 4.26
C LYS A 97 1.84 16.17 2.85
N PRO A 98 2.28 17.01 1.90
CA PRO A 98 2.51 16.53 0.53
C PRO A 98 3.72 15.60 0.46
N VAL A 99 3.69 14.69 -0.49
CA VAL A 99 4.80 13.79 -0.83
C VAL A 99 5.29 14.18 -2.20
N TYR A 100 6.59 14.46 -2.30
CA TYR A 100 7.25 14.87 -3.54
C TYR A 100 8.01 13.71 -4.18
N PRO A 101 8.35 13.81 -5.47
CA PRO A 101 9.18 12.77 -6.12
C PRO A 101 10.49 12.53 -5.37
N ASN A 102 10.96 11.29 -5.43
CA ASN A 102 12.23 10.82 -4.85
C ASN A 102 12.25 10.79 -3.32
N GLU A 103 11.14 11.03 -2.67
CA GLU A 103 11.05 10.88 -1.21
C GLU A 103 10.71 9.44 -0.86
N LYS A 104 11.34 8.93 0.20
CA LYS A 104 11.11 7.57 0.68
C LYS A 104 9.94 7.56 1.64
N ILE A 105 8.91 6.76 1.35
CA ILE A 105 7.69 6.69 2.13
C ILE A 105 7.54 5.27 2.68
N TYR A 106 7.14 5.18 3.94
CA TYR A 106 6.84 3.91 4.62
C TYR A 106 5.35 3.84 4.91
N PHE A 107 4.73 2.74 4.53
CA PHE A 107 3.30 2.50 4.76
C PHE A 107 3.14 1.43 5.83
N HIS A 108 2.81 1.85 7.03
CA HIS A 108 2.60 0.93 8.16
C HIS A 108 1.13 0.56 8.23
N VAL A 109 0.83 -0.72 8.08
CA VAL A 109 -0.55 -1.23 8.12
C VAL A 109 -0.71 -2.23 9.24
N LYS A 110 -1.87 -2.16 9.91
CA LYS A 110 -2.23 -3.05 11.01
C LYS A 110 -3.64 -3.60 10.78
N PHE A 111 -3.78 -4.90 10.90
CA PHE A 111 -5.06 -5.58 10.82
C PHE A 111 -5.96 -5.16 11.98
N LEU A 112 -7.21 -4.83 11.67
CA LEU A 112 -8.22 -4.48 12.68
C LEU A 112 -9.22 -5.61 12.87
N ASN A 113 -9.85 -6.06 11.79
CA ASN A 113 -10.78 -7.17 11.82
C ASN A 113 -11.04 -7.69 10.41
N SER A 114 -11.73 -8.84 10.33
CA SER A 114 -12.15 -9.36 9.03
C SER A 114 -13.52 -10.04 9.18
N VAL A 115 -14.28 -9.96 8.09
CA VAL A 115 -15.54 -10.70 7.94
C VAL A 115 -15.45 -11.40 6.59
N LYS A 116 -15.36 -12.73 6.61
CA LYS A 116 -15.14 -13.55 5.41
C LYS A 116 -13.86 -13.08 4.70
N SER A 117 -13.95 -12.68 3.43
CA SER A 117 -12.80 -12.23 2.64
C SER A 117 -12.59 -10.72 2.70
N VAL A 118 -13.34 -9.98 3.52
CA VAL A 118 -13.17 -8.53 3.68
C VAL A 118 -12.33 -8.25 4.91
N TYR A 119 -11.15 -7.65 4.68
CA TYR A 119 -10.16 -7.34 5.71
C TYR A 119 -10.12 -5.85 5.96
N LYS A 120 -10.20 -5.46 7.23
CA LYS A 120 -10.11 -4.05 7.63
C LYS A 120 -8.75 -3.78 8.27
N PHE A 121 -8.10 -2.72 7.80
CA PHE A 121 -6.77 -2.30 8.26
C PHE A 121 -6.77 -0.83 8.64
N SER A 122 -5.88 -0.45 9.55
CA SER A 122 -5.45 0.93 9.69
C SER A 122 -4.14 1.09 8.93
N GLY A 123 -3.96 2.24 8.28
CA GLY A 123 -2.76 2.55 7.55
C GLY A 123 -2.24 3.93 7.90
N GLU A 124 -0.92 4.05 7.98
CA GLU A 124 -0.24 5.31 8.21
C GLU A 124 0.96 5.39 7.27
N ALA A 125 1.15 6.55 6.66
CA ALA A 125 2.29 6.79 5.78
C ALA A 125 3.24 7.79 6.44
N PHE A 126 4.54 7.47 6.41
CA PHE A 126 5.57 8.26 7.06
C PHE A 126 6.69 8.61 6.10
N LYS A 127 7.18 9.85 6.23
CA LYS A 127 8.43 10.30 5.64
C LYS A 127 9.30 10.82 6.80
N ASP A 128 10.51 10.26 6.97
CA ASP A 128 11.44 10.67 8.03
C ASP A 128 10.77 10.73 9.42
N ASN A 129 9.99 9.71 9.74
CA ASN A 129 9.24 9.60 11.00
C ASN A 129 8.14 10.64 11.18
N VAL A 130 7.80 11.40 10.12
CA VAL A 130 6.69 12.35 10.14
C VAL A 130 5.52 11.75 9.38
N LYS A 131 4.36 11.69 10.03
CA LYS A 131 3.15 11.16 9.38
C LYS A 131 2.68 12.12 8.29
N VAL A 132 2.55 11.61 7.08
CA VAL A 132 2.09 12.40 5.92
C VAL A 132 0.66 12.09 5.55
N CYS A 133 0.18 10.88 5.87
CA CYS A 133 -1.16 10.44 5.52
C CYS A 133 -1.60 9.33 6.47
N GLU A 134 -2.90 9.21 6.67
CA GLU A 134 -3.47 8.08 7.43
C GLU A 134 -4.87 7.77 6.94
N SER A 135 -5.31 6.52 7.14
CA SER A 135 -6.65 6.09 6.78
C SER A 135 -6.99 4.77 7.46
N GLU A 136 -8.27 4.49 7.60
CA GLU A 136 -8.77 3.13 7.77
C GLU A 136 -9.42 2.73 6.46
N PHE A 137 -9.25 1.47 6.08
CA PHE A 137 -9.81 0.97 4.84
C PHE A 137 -10.15 -0.50 4.97
N SER A 138 -11.07 -0.96 4.15
CA SER A 138 -11.32 -2.38 4.01
C SER A 138 -11.16 -2.79 2.55
N ALA A 139 -10.68 -4.00 2.35
CA ALA A 139 -10.47 -4.57 1.03
C ALA A 139 -10.92 -6.02 1.04
N MET A 140 -11.55 -6.42 -0.08
CA MET A 140 -11.83 -7.83 -0.31
C MET A 140 -10.54 -8.44 -0.88
N ILE A 141 -9.99 -9.40 -0.15
CA ILE A 141 -8.76 -10.10 -0.55
C ILE A 141 -9.12 -11.55 -0.75
N THR A 142 -9.05 -12.00 -2.00
CA THR A 142 -9.40 -13.38 -2.34
C THR A 142 -8.19 -14.09 -2.95
N TYR A 143 -8.19 -15.42 -2.79
CA TYR A 143 -7.13 -16.27 -3.31
C TYR A 143 -7.73 -17.64 -3.63
N LYS A 144 -7.18 -18.27 -4.64
CA LYS A 144 -7.65 -19.59 -5.10
C LYS A 144 -6.49 -20.54 -5.24
#